data_e95b611f20e3cd7a28e8b5bc410f2e64
#
_entry.id   e95b611f20e3cd7a28e8b5bc410f2e64
#
_cell.length_a   1.000
_cell.length_b   1.000
_cell.length_c   1.000
_cell.angle_alpha   90.00
_cell.angle_beta   90.00
_cell.angle_gamma   90.00
#
_symmetry.space_group_name_H-M   'P 1'
#
loop_
_entity.id
_entity.type
_entity.pdbx_description
1 polymer ?
#
loop_
_entity_poly.entity_id
_entity_poly.type
_entity_poly.pdbx_seq_one_letter_code
_entity_poly.pdbx_strand_id
1 'polypeptide(L)'
;MLNFRWSHGSGLPSVGDVTTPRIALVTGANQGLGFALVEGLGARMGPDDLVLLTGRNAGRVADATLRVAAAAGTRSRVEDRVLDVSDADAVARMAAELDERYGGVDIVISNAVARVTPDRPQSEQADEAIGVANGGTHAVLRSFGPVLRPGGRLIVVASSLGTLGHLDPRLHPLFDGATLDEVEQVVESWRAAVHAGTAEAQGWPRWLNVPSKVAQVAAVRAVAAERRAADLCDGTLVAAVCPGLVDTPTSRPWFDDFSRAQTPSEAAGAVLDLVLSDALDPATYGELVRFGRVLPWHGGTPPRSQDELLNH
;
A
#
# COMPACT_ATOMS: atom_id res chain seq x y z
N MET A 1 35.53 -53.03 44.92
CA MET A 1 34.37 -52.17 44.62
C MET A 1 34.79 -51.19 43.51
N LEU A 2 34.36 -51.47 42.25
CA LEU A 2 34.68 -50.65 41.08
C LEU A 2 33.44 -49.80 40.76
N ASN A 3 33.53 -48.47 40.91
CA ASN A 3 32.48 -47.53 40.55
C ASN A 3 32.57 -47.18 39.06
N PHE A 4 31.64 -47.64 38.25
CA PHE A 4 31.42 -47.22 36.88
C PHE A 4 30.58 -45.94 36.90
N ARG A 5 31.13 -44.81 36.45
CA ARG A 5 30.39 -43.58 36.11
C ARG A 5 29.94 -43.69 34.66
N TRP A 6 28.65 -43.67 34.43
CA TRP A 6 28.05 -43.47 33.10
C TRP A 6 28.00 -41.99 32.81
N SER A 7 28.74 -41.52 31.82
CA SER A 7 28.58 -40.18 31.23
C SER A 7 27.52 -40.28 30.14
N HIS A 8 26.33 -39.76 30.42
CA HIS A 8 25.31 -39.54 29.39
C HIS A 8 25.58 -38.21 28.72
N GLY A 9 26.26 -38.23 27.59
CA GLY A 9 26.38 -37.14 26.64
C GLY A 9 25.57 -37.54 25.39
N SER A 10 24.27 -37.30 25.38
CA SER A 10 23.46 -37.28 24.16
C SER A 10 22.77 -35.93 24.05
N GLY A 11 23.53 -34.94 23.60
CA GLY A 11 22.95 -33.73 23.05
C GLY A 11 22.23 -34.11 21.77
N LEU A 12 20.91 -34.20 21.80
CA LEU A 12 20.10 -34.15 20.58
C LEU A 12 20.44 -32.84 19.86
N PRO A 13 20.64 -32.84 18.53
CA PRO A 13 20.79 -31.61 17.80
C PRO A 13 19.51 -30.79 18.03
N SER A 14 19.68 -29.52 18.41
CA SER A 14 18.58 -28.57 18.47
C SER A 14 17.92 -28.60 17.10
N VAL A 15 16.62 -28.93 17.07
CA VAL A 15 15.78 -28.71 15.89
C VAL A 15 15.92 -27.22 15.60
N GLY A 16 16.64 -26.89 14.52
CA GLY A 16 16.77 -25.51 14.09
C GLY A 16 15.38 -24.92 13.99
N ASP A 17 15.18 -23.73 14.54
CA ASP A 17 13.94 -22.98 14.40
C ASP A 17 13.55 -22.98 12.92
N VAL A 18 12.54 -23.76 12.56
CA VAL A 18 11.94 -23.74 11.22
C VAL A 18 11.18 -22.43 11.17
N THR A 19 11.86 -21.36 10.76
CA THR A 19 11.20 -20.07 10.56
C THR A 19 10.16 -20.24 9.47
N THR A 20 8.91 -19.98 9.80
CA THR A 20 7.82 -19.96 8.81
C THR A 20 8.14 -18.91 7.74
N PRO A 21 8.13 -19.26 6.44
CA PRO A 21 8.40 -18.30 5.37
C PRO A 21 7.48 -17.08 5.46
N ARG A 22 8.04 -15.90 5.30
CA ARG A 22 7.25 -14.67 5.20
C ARG A 22 6.65 -14.55 3.81
N ILE A 23 5.42 -14.06 3.76
CA ILE A 23 4.67 -13.84 2.52
C ILE A 23 4.46 -12.34 2.34
N ALA A 24 4.96 -11.79 1.24
CA ALA A 24 4.76 -10.40 0.84
C ALA A 24 3.94 -10.31 -0.44
N LEU A 25 3.01 -9.35 -0.52
CA LEU A 25 2.19 -9.08 -1.70
C LEU A 25 2.23 -7.60 -2.04
N VAL A 26 2.47 -7.26 -3.32
CA VAL A 26 2.43 -5.89 -3.83
C VAL A 26 1.44 -5.79 -4.97
N THR A 27 0.46 -4.88 -4.87
CA THR A 27 -0.52 -4.67 -5.94
C THR A 27 -0.01 -3.68 -6.99
N GLY A 28 -0.37 -3.90 -8.28
CA GLY A 28 0.05 -3.03 -9.37
C GLY A 28 1.57 -2.99 -9.56
N ALA A 29 2.23 -4.14 -9.41
CA ALA A 29 3.68 -4.24 -9.30
C ALA A 29 4.42 -4.55 -10.62
N ASN A 30 3.74 -4.55 -11.76
CA ASN A 30 4.37 -4.85 -13.05
C ASN A 30 5.23 -3.70 -13.63
N GLN A 31 5.24 -2.52 -13.01
CA GLN A 31 6.02 -1.34 -13.43
C GLN A 31 6.17 -0.33 -12.29
N GLY A 32 7.03 0.69 -12.51
CA GLY A 32 7.16 1.87 -11.65
C GLY A 32 7.52 1.52 -10.21
N LEU A 33 6.90 2.23 -9.26
CA LEU A 33 7.16 2.05 -7.83
C LEU A 33 6.85 0.62 -7.35
N GLY A 34 5.72 0.04 -7.79
CA GLY A 34 5.35 -1.32 -7.39
C GLY A 34 6.38 -2.36 -7.80
N PHE A 35 6.95 -2.22 -9.01
CA PHE A 35 8.03 -3.09 -9.48
C PHE A 35 9.28 -2.94 -8.61
N ALA A 36 9.70 -1.71 -8.32
CA ALA A 36 10.86 -1.44 -7.47
C ALA A 36 10.65 -1.93 -6.01
N LEU A 37 9.41 -1.90 -5.49
CA LEU A 37 9.08 -2.48 -4.19
C LEU A 37 9.28 -4.00 -4.19
N VAL A 38 8.84 -4.70 -5.25
CA VAL A 38 9.05 -6.15 -5.38
C VAL A 38 10.54 -6.49 -5.54
N GLU A 39 11.29 -5.74 -6.35
CA GLU A 39 12.76 -5.92 -6.45
C GLU A 39 13.43 -5.76 -5.08
N GLY A 40 13.08 -4.71 -4.34
CA GLY A 40 13.66 -4.45 -3.03
C GLY A 40 13.24 -5.47 -1.96
N LEU A 41 12.00 -5.97 -1.95
CA LEU A 41 11.57 -7.09 -1.12
C LEU A 41 12.34 -8.36 -1.48
N GLY A 42 12.42 -8.68 -2.77
CA GLY A 42 13.15 -9.85 -3.27
C GLY A 42 14.61 -9.86 -2.88
N ALA A 43 15.25 -8.69 -2.79
CA ALA A 43 16.64 -8.56 -2.39
C ALA A 43 16.86 -8.57 -0.86
N ARG A 44 15.87 -8.13 -0.07
CA ARG A 44 16.03 -7.89 1.39
C ARG A 44 15.39 -8.97 2.27
N MET A 45 14.40 -9.71 1.75
CA MET A 45 13.79 -10.84 2.45
C MET A 45 14.65 -12.11 2.33
N GLY A 46 14.32 -13.14 3.10
CA GLY A 46 15.08 -14.39 3.16
C GLY A 46 14.89 -15.30 1.93
N PRO A 47 15.76 -16.30 1.75
CA PRO A 47 15.68 -17.20 0.58
C PRO A 47 14.42 -18.11 0.59
N ASP A 48 13.86 -18.37 1.74
CA ASP A 48 12.64 -19.16 1.89
C ASP A 48 11.37 -18.32 1.80
N ASP A 49 11.48 -16.98 1.89
CA ASP A 49 10.36 -16.05 1.82
C ASP A 49 9.78 -15.95 0.39
N LEU A 50 8.51 -15.58 0.28
CA LEU A 50 7.78 -15.45 -0.97
C LEU A 50 7.31 -14.02 -1.19
N VAL A 51 7.63 -13.45 -2.35
CA VAL A 51 7.14 -12.14 -2.80
C VAL A 51 6.19 -12.34 -3.97
N LEU A 52 4.95 -11.92 -3.82
CA LEU A 52 3.91 -11.97 -4.85
C LEU A 52 3.83 -10.64 -5.61
N LEU A 53 4.22 -10.67 -6.88
CA LEU A 53 4.09 -9.58 -7.82
C LEU A 53 2.71 -9.63 -8.46
N THR A 54 1.84 -8.65 -8.22
CA THR A 54 0.47 -8.71 -8.76
C THR A 54 0.14 -7.55 -9.69
N GLY A 55 -0.81 -7.79 -10.59
CA GLY A 55 -1.36 -6.83 -11.52
C GLY A 55 -2.43 -7.45 -12.42
N ARG A 56 -3.21 -6.62 -13.10
CA ARG A 56 -4.38 -7.07 -13.88
C ARG A 56 -4.05 -7.73 -15.23
N ASN A 57 -2.85 -7.53 -15.76
CA ASN A 57 -2.44 -8.07 -17.07
C ASN A 57 -1.44 -9.21 -16.90
N ALA A 58 -1.85 -10.43 -17.21
CA ALA A 58 -1.05 -11.64 -17.02
C ALA A 58 0.32 -11.58 -17.72
N GLY A 59 0.39 -11.13 -18.98
CA GLY A 59 1.64 -11.04 -19.74
C GLY A 59 2.64 -10.07 -19.09
N ARG A 60 2.17 -8.86 -18.71
CA ARG A 60 3.02 -7.87 -18.05
C ARG A 60 3.48 -8.31 -16.66
N VAL A 61 2.65 -9.03 -15.95
CA VAL A 61 2.98 -9.57 -14.62
C VAL A 61 4.04 -10.65 -14.75
N ALA A 62 3.87 -11.61 -15.66
CA ALA A 62 4.86 -12.65 -15.93
C ALA A 62 6.21 -12.07 -16.39
N ASP A 63 6.22 -11.12 -17.34
CA ASP A 63 7.45 -10.46 -17.81
C ASP A 63 8.17 -9.73 -16.66
N ALA A 64 7.41 -9.03 -15.81
CA ALA A 64 7.97 -8.33 -14.65
C ALA A 64 8.59 -9.29 -13.65
N THR A 65 7.91 -10.40 -13.35
CA THR A 65 8.41 -11.44 -12.44
C THR A 65 9.70 -12.06 -12.94
N LEU A 66 9.79 -12.38 -14.22
CA LEU A 66 11.03 -12.90 -14.82
C LEU A 66 12.18 -11.89 -14.68
N ARG A 67 11.92 -10.60 -14.85
CA ARG A 67 12.94 -9.54 -14.70
C ARG A 67 13.42 -9.44 -13.25
N VAL A 68 12.53 -9.48 -12.26
CA VAL A 68 12.93 -9.47 -10.85
C VAL A 68 13.72 -10.72 -10.49
N ALA A 69 13.24 -11.91 -10.91
CA ALA A 69 13.91 -13.18 -10.61
C ALA A 69 15.32 -13.28 -11.23
N ALA A 70 15.54 -12.61 -12.38
CA ALA A 70 16.84 -12.54 -13.05
C ALA A 70 17.78 -11.46 -12.50
N ALA A 71 17.28 -10.55 -11.64
CA ALA A 71 18.09 -9.47 -11.10
C ALA A 71 19.16 -10.00 -10.13
N ALA A 72 20.39 -9.55 -10.32
CA ALA A 72 21.49 -9.88 -9.41
C ALA A 72 21.21 -9.32 -8.01
N GLY A 73 21.03 -10.18 -7.03
CA GLY A 73 20.71 -9.80 -5.66
C GLY A 73 19.33 -10.22 -5.17
N THR A 74 18.45 -10.69 -6.05
CA THR A 74 17.20 -11.32 -5.64
C THR A 74 17.49 -12.62 -4.86
N ARG A 75 17.00 -12.67 -3.64
CA ARG A 75 17.23 -13.77 -2.69
C ARG A 75 15.96 -14.59 -2.47
N SER A 76 14.83 -13.93 -2.35
CA SER A 76 13.54 -14.55 -2.09
C SER A 76 12.94 -15.14 -3.35
N ARG A 77 12.00 -16.06 -3.17
CA ARG A 77 11.15 -16.54 -4.28
C ARG A 77 10.23 -15.39 -4.71
N VAL A 78 10.13 -15.16 -6.02
CA VAL A 78 9.20 -14.19 -6.60
C VAL A 78 8.24 -14.94 -7.52
N GLU A 79 6.95 -14.78 -7.28
CA GLU A 79 5.90 -15.40 -8.08
C GLU A 79 4.92 -14.35 -8.59
N ASP A 80 4.39 -14.59 -9.78
CA ASP A 80 3.33 -13.75 -10.35
C ASP A 80 1.95 -14.21 -9.90
N ARG A 81 1.04 -13.23 -9.74
CA ARG A 81 -0.39 -13.47 -9.55
C ARG A 81 -1.19 -12.41 -10.32
N VAL A 82 -2.13 -12.86 -11.12
CA VAL A 82 -3.07 -11.95 -11.78
C VAL A 82 -4.09 -11.48 -10.76
N LEU A 83 -4.15 -10.16 -10.54
CA LEU A 83 -5.09 -9.54 -9.61
C LEU A 83 -5.52 -8.19 -10.16
N ASP A 84 -6.81 -8.03 -10.47
CA ASP A 84 -7.45 -6.73 -10.64
C ASP A 84 -8.02 -6.30 -9.29
N VAL A 85 -7.47 -5.25 -8.70
CA VAL A 85 -7.91 -4.77 -7.39
C VAL A 85 -9.29 -4.10 -7.42
N SER A 86 -9.80 -3.74 -8.60
CA SER A 86 -11.16 -3.22 -8.76
C SER A 86 -12.24 -4.32 -8.68
N ASP A 87 -11.85 -5.60 -8.76
CA ASP A 87 -12.68 -6.77 -8.46
C ASP A 87 -12.48 -7.16 -6.98
N ALA A 88 -13.36 -6.67 -6.11
CA ALA A 88 -13.29 -6.93 -4.67
C ALA A 88 -13.38 -8.43 -4.34
N ASP A 89 -14.14 -9.21 -5.11
CA ASP A 89 -14.25 -10.66 -4.93
C ASP A 89 -12.93 -11.35 -5.29
N ALA A 90 -12.21 -10.88 -6.33
CA ALA A 90 -10.88 -11.40 -6.66
C ALA A 90 -9.87 -11.11 -5.54
N VAL A 91 -9.93 -9.93 -4.93
CA VAL A 91 -9.08 -9.58 -3.78
C VAL A 91 -9.40 -10.47 -2.59
N ALA A 92 -10.68 -10.69 -2.28
CA ALA A 92 -11.10 -11.55 -1.18
C ALA A 92 -10.68 -13.02 -1.40
N ARG A 93 -10.85 -13.55 -2.63
CA ARG A 93 -10.37 -14.90 -2.97
C ARG A 93 -8.87 -15.04 -2.82
N MET A 94 -8.09 -14.04 -3.23
CA MET A 94 -6.63 -14.05 -3.06
C MET A 94 -6.23 -14.08 -1.59
N ALA A 95 -6.87 -13.27 -0.75
CA ALA A 95 -6.59 -13.25 0.69
C ALA A 95 -6.93 -14.61 1.34
N ALA A 96 -8.09 -15.20 1.00
CA ALA A 96 -8.50 -16.50 1.50
C ALA A 96 -7.55 -17.63 1.06
N GLU A 97 -7.10 -17.62 -0.21
CA GLU A 97 -6.11 -18.59 -0.73
C GLU A 97 -4.79 -18.52 0.06
N LEU A 98 -4.32 -17.29 0.34
CA LEU A 98 -3.06 -17.12 1.07
C LEU A 98 -3.19 -17.51 2.55
N ASP A 99 -4.33 -17.26 3.15
CA ASP A 99 -4.62 -17.72 4.51
C ASP A 99 -4.68 -19.25 4.59
N GLU A 100 -5.44 -19.88 3.70
CA GLU A 100 -5.56 -21.35 3.64
C GLU A 100 -4.20 -22.02 3.39
N ARG A 101 -3.41 -21.48 2.47
CA ARG A 101 -2.16 -22.11 2.04
C ARG A 101 -0.98 -21.86 2.97
N TYR A 102 -0.92 -20.66 3.57
CA TYR A 102 0.24 -20.20 4.33
C TYR A 102 -0.08 -19.79 5.77
N GLY A 103 -1.36 -19.76 6.15
CA GLY A 103 -1.79 -19.26 7.47
C GLY A 103 -1.67 -17.74 7.61
N GLY A 104 -1.88 -17.01 6.50
CA GLY A 104 -1.87 -15.55 6.45
C GLY A 104 -0.72 -14.94 5.65
N VAL A 105 -0.60 -13.62 5.73
CA VAL A 105 0.41 -12.82 5.04
C VAL A 105 1.16 -11.92 6.01
N ASP A 106 2.42 -11.61 5.70
CA ASP A 106 3.26 -10.77 6.57
C ASP A 106 3.34 -9.32 6.07
N ILE A 107 3.34 -9.13 4.74
CA ILE A 107 3.49 -7.81 4.13
C ILE A 107 2.48 -7.67 3.00
N VAL A 108 1.63 -6.65 3.07
CA VAL A 108 0.73 -6.27 1.96
C VAL A 108 0.94 -4.80 1.64
N ILE A 109 1.28 -4.51 0.38
CA ILE A 109 1.44 -3.14 -0.12
C ILE A 109 0.39 -2.87 -1.20
N SER A 110 -0.65 -2.11 -0.85
CA SER A 110 -1.65 -1.59 -1.77
C SER A 110 -1.06 -0.41 -2.54
N ASN A 111 -0.60 -0.67 -3.78
CA ASN A 111 0.08 0.32 -4.61
C ASN A 111 -0.65 0.56 -5.94
N ALA A 112 -1.56 -0.31 -6.35
CA ALA A 112 -2.22 -0.21 -7.64
C ALA A 112 -2.97 1.11 -7.81
N VAL A 113 -2.77 1.78 -8.95
CA VAL A 113 -3.49 2.98 -9.38
C VAL A 113 -3.82 2.88 -10.87
N ALA A 114 -4.92 3.48 -11.30
CA ALA A 114 -5.20 3.69 -12.71
C ALA A 114 -4.35 4.86 -13.24
N ARG A 115 -3.99 4.79 -14.53
CA ARG A 115 -3.30 5.88 -15.20
C ARG A 115 -4.33 6.91 -15.66
N VAL A 116 -4.42 8.01 -14.95
CA VAL A 116 -5.19 9.20 -15.36
C VAL A 116 -4.25 10.16 -16.07
N THR A 117 -4.73 10.82 -17.12
CA THR A 117 -3.94 11.75 -17.93
C THR A 117 -4.67 13.10 -18.07
N PRO A 118 -3.94 14.24 -18.17
CA PRO A 118 -4.56 15.57 -18.26
C PRO A 118 -5.15 15.89 -19.64
N ASP A 119 -4.83 15.12 -20.67
CA ASP A 119 -5.31 15.28 -22.05
C ASP A 119 -6.75 14.80 -22.26
N ARG A 120 -7.34 14.13 -21.26
CA ARG A 120 -8.73 13.68 -21.26
C ARG A 120 -9.51 14.29 -20.10
N PRO A 121 -10.81 14.56 -20.26
CA PRO A 121 -11.66 14.98 -19.14
C PRO A 121 -11.56 13.99 -17.98
N GLN A 122 -11.35 14.50 -16.77
CA GLN A 122 -11.21 13.62 -15.60
C GLN A 122 -12.51 12.86 -15.29
N SER A 123 -13.68 13.46 -15.60
CA SER A 123 -14.97 12.79 -15.47
C SER A 123 -15.08 11.50 -16.29
N GLU A 124 -14.43 11.43 -17.46
CA GLU A 124 -14.41 10.22 -18.28
C GLU A 124 -13.48 9.14 -17.74
N GLN A 125 -12.57 9.52 -16.86
CA GLN A 125 -11.56 8.63 -16.26
C GLN A 125 -11.92 8.26 -14.80
N ALA A 126 -12.98 8.86 -14.25
CA ALA A 126 -13.34 8.77 -12.84
C ALA A 126 -13.64 7.33 -12.39
N ASP A 127 -14.39 6.56 -13.16
CA ASP A 127 -14.75 5.19 -12.79
C ASP A 127 -13.53 4.30 -12.64
N GLU A 128 -12.62 4.30 -13.61
CA GLU A 128 -11.40 3.51 -13.54
C GLU A 128 -10.48 4.04 -12.42
N ALA A 129 -10.33 5.37 -12.33
CA ALA A 129 -9.47 5.99 -11.33
C ALA A 129 -9.91 5.68 -9.89
N ILE A 130 -11.19 5.92 -9.59
CA ILE A 130 -11.78 5.73 -8.27
C ILE A 130 -11.90 4.22 -7.95
N GLY A 131 -12.36 3.42 -8.91
CA GLY A 131 -12.49 1.97 -8.75
C GLY A 131 -11.18 1.30 -8.40
N VAL A 132 -10.10 1.63 -9.10
CA VAL A 132 -8.77 1.05 -8.83
C VAL A 132 -8.15 1.62 -7.55
N ALA A 133 -8.10 2.96 -7.41
CA ALA A 133 -7.39 3.57 -6.29
C ALA A 133 -8.15 3.46 -4.97
N ASN A 134 -9.45 3.74 -4.95
CA ASN A 134 -10.25 3.74 -3.73
C ASN A 134 -10.93 2.38 -3.50
N GLY A 135 -11.71 1.89 -4.47
CA GLY A 135 -12.31 0.55 -4.36
C GLY A 135 -11.28 -0.53 -4.11
N GLY A 136 -10.16 -0.51 -4.85
CA GLY A 136 -9.05 -1.45 -4.66
C GLY A 136 -8.39 -1.32 -3.28
N THR A 137 -8.20 -0.11 -2.75
CA THR A 137 -7.67 0.09 -1.39
C THR A 137 -8.64 -0.47 -0.35
N HIS A 138 -9.95 -0.19 -0.47
CA HIS A 138 -10.96 -0.71 0.45
C HIS A 138 -11.00 -2.24 0.42
N ALA A 139 -11.01 -2.85 -0.77
CA ALA A 139 -10.98 -4.30 -0.92
C ALA A 139 -9.74 -4.92 -0.28
N VAL A 140 -8.56 -4.33 -0.47
CA VAL A 140 -7.30 -4.79 0.14
C VAL A 140 -7.36 -4.68 1.67
N LEU A 141 -7.79 -3.55 2.21
CA LEU A 141 -7.87 -3.35 3.67
C LEU A 141 -8.85 -4.34 4.31
N ARG A 142 -10.04 -4.54 3.72
CA ARG A 142 -11.06 -5.49 4.22
C ARG A 142 -10.59 -6.93 4.18
N SER A 143 -9.98 -7.34 3.06
CA SER A 143 -9.67 -8.75 2.82
C SER A 143 -8.36 -9.18 3.48
N PHE A 144 -7.33 -8.32 3.44
CA PHE A 144 -6.02 -8.67 3.97
C PHE A 144 -5.84 -8.30 5.46
N GLY A 145 -6.59 -7.31 5.96
CA GLY A 145 -6.53 -6.99 7.38
C GLY A 145 -6.75 -8.20 8.29
N PRO A 146 -7.82 -9.00 8.13
CA PRO A 146 -8.09 -10.18 8.97
C PRO A 146 -7.04 -11.29 8.88
N VAL A 147 -6.36 -11.43 7.74
CA VAL A 147 -5.38 -12.51 7.47
C VAL A 147 -3.93 -12.03 7.61
N LEU A 148 -3.74 -10.80 8.10
CA LEU A 148 -2.40 -10.28 8.40
C LEU A 148 -1.87 -10.95 9.65
N ARG A 149 -0.67 -11.55 9.56
CA ARG A 149 -0.03 -12.21 10.69
C ARG A 149 0.44 -11.22 11.76
N PRO A 150 0.55 -11.63 13.02
CA PRO A 150 1.17 -10.81 14.08
C PRO A 150 2.55 -10.27 13.64
N GLY A 151 2.80 -8.99 13.89
CA GLY A 151 4.01 -8.31 13.41
C GLY A 151 3.98 -7.94 11.92
N GLY A 152 2.86 -8.15 11.23
CA GLY A 152 2.71 -7.88 9.80
C GLY A 152 2.61 -6.39 9.44
N ARG A 153 2.63 -6.11 8.14
CA ARG A 153 2.64 -4.77 7.55
C ARG A 153 1.55 -4.65 6.48
N LEU A 154 0.56 -3.80 6.70
CA LEU A 154 -0.49 -3.47 5.72
C LEU A 154 -0.35 -1.99 5.34
N ILE A 155 0.22 -1.76 4.17
CA ILE A 155 0.64 -0.43 3.73
C ILE A 155 -0.14 0.01 2.49
N VAL A 156 -0.64 1.24 2.51
CA VAL A 156 -1.31 1.88 1.37
C VAL A 156 -0.42 2.98 0.81
N VAL A 157 -0.07 2.88 -0.47
CA VAL A 157 0.69 3.94 -1.16
C VAL A 157 -0.27 5.08 -1.52
N ALA A 158 -0.18 6.15 -0.75
CA ALA A 158 -0.97 7.36 -0.92
C ALA A 158 -0.14 8.51 -1.53
N SER A 159 -0.24 9.71 -0.97
CA SER A 159 0.48 10.92 -1.38
C SER A 159 0.43 11.93 -0.25
N SER A 160 1.31 12.95 -0.28
CA SER A 160 1.17 14.13 0.60
C SER A 160 -0.16 14.87 0.42
N LEU A 161 -0.83 14.70 -0.72
CA LEU A 161 -2.18 15.21 -0.98
C LEU A 161 -3.26 14.51 -0.14
N GLY A 162 -2.93 13.42 0.56
CA GLY A 162 -3.86 12.60 1.34
C GLY A 162 -4.21 13.15 2.72
N THR A 163 -4.05 14.45 2.98
CA THR A 163 -4.43 15.10 4.24
C THR A 163 -5.66 16.00 4.04
N LEU A 164 -6.46 16.20 5.10
CA LEU A 164 -7.68 17.01 5.03
C LEU A 164 -7.43 18.44 4.58
N GLY A 165 -6.25 19.00 4.88
CA GLY A 165 -5.90 20.35 4.45
C GLY A 165 -5.93 20.60 2.95
N HIS A 166 -6.02 19.56 2.12
CA HIS A 166 -6.17 19.67 0.65
C HIS A 166 -7.63 19.67 0.19
N LEU A 167 -8.60 19.49 1.11
CA LEU A 167 -10.03 19.58 0.82
C LEU A 167 -10.64 20.88 1.36
N ASP A 168 -11.77 21.25 0.78
CA ASP A 168 -12.65 22.26 1.38
C ASP A 168 -13.01 21.86 2.81
N PRO A 169 -12.90 22.74 3.82
CA PRO A 169 -13.25 22.42 5.21
C PRO A 169 -14.65 21.84 5.42
N ARG A 170 -15.59 22.14 4.52
CA ARG A 170 -16.94 21.55 4.55
C ARG A 170 -16.96 20.05 4.32
N LEU A 171 -15.93 19.50 3.67
CA LEU A 171 -15.80 18.07 3.39
C LEU A 171 -15.05 17.31 4.52
N HIS A 172 -14.35 18.00 5.42
CA HIS A 172 -13.57 17.37 6.48
C HIS A 172 -14.41 16.42 7.36
N PRO A 173 -15.63 16.78 7.82
CA PRO A 173 -16.44 15.90 8.65
C PRO A 173 -16.86 14.59 7.97
N LEU A 174 -16.76 14.51 6.64
CA LEU A 174 -17.08 13.29 5.90
C LEU A 174 -16.00 12.20 6.06
N PHE A 175 -14.79 12.59 6.44
CA PHE A 175 -13.63 11.69 6.55
C PHE A 175 -13.08 11.61 7.97
N ASP A 176 -13.28 12.65 8.78
CA ASP A 176 -12.67 12.74 10.09
C ASP A 176 -13.41 11.86 11.11
N GLY A 177 -12.75 10.81 11.56
CA GLY A 177 -13.36 9.81 12.44
C GLY A 177 -14.34 8.85 11.77
N ALA A 178 -14.45 8.86 10.43
CA ALA A 178 -15.33 7.99 9.67
C ALA A 178 -14.87 6.51 9.76
N THR A 179 -15.83 5.61 9.75
CA THR A 179 -15.62 4.16 9.56
C THR A 179 -15.26 3.86 8.11
N LEU A 180 -14.74 2.66 7.84
CA LEU A 180 -14.42 2.27 6.47
C LEU A 180 -15.67 2.28 5.55
N ASP A 181 -16.83 1.84 6.05
CA ASP A 181 -18.09 1.86 5.30
C ASP A 181 -18.54 3.29 4.97
N GLU A 182 -18.39 4.22 5.91
CA GLU A 182 -18.70 5.63 5.68
C GLU A 182 -17.75 6.26 4.65
N VAL A 183 -16.45 5.95 4.71
CA VAL A 183 -15.49 6.40 3.69
C VAL A 183 -15.87 5.86 2.31
N GLU A 184 -16.29 4.59 2.18
CA GLU A 184 -16.78 4.02 0.92
C GLU A 184 -18.01 4.78 0.39
N GLN A 185 -18.99 5.07 1.25
CA GLN A 185 -20.18 5.83 0.88
C GLN A 185 -19.84 7.24 0.40
N VAL A 186 -18.88 7.91 1.06
CA VAL A 186 -18.38 9.22 0.64
C VAL A 186 -17.73 9.14 -0.73
N VAL A 187 -16.90 8.14 -0.99
CA VAL A 187 -16.26 7.92 -2.30
C VAL A 187 -17.30 7.70 -3.40
N GLU A 188 -18.35 6.89 -3.16
CA GLU A 188 -19.41 6.68 -4.13
C GLU A 188 -20.26 7.94 -4.37
N SER A 189 -20.54 8.70 -3.32
CA SER A 189 -21.24 10.00 -3.44
C SER A 189 -20.42 11.01 -4.24
N TRP A 190 -19.11 11.08 -4.01
CA TRP A 190 -18.19 11.89 -4.78
C TRP A 190 -18.15 11.46 -6.26
N ARG A 191 -18.04 10.16 -6.53
CA ARG A 191 -18.07 9.60 -7.88
C ARG A 191 -19.34 9.98 -8.62
N ALA A 192 -20.50 9.84 -7.97
CA ALA A 192 -21.78 10.27 -8.53
C ALA A 192 -21.83 11.79 -8.82
N ALA A 193 -21.26 12.63 -7.94
CA ALA A 193 -21.18 14.06 -8.15
C ALA A 193 -20.25 14.43 -9.34
N VAL A 194 -19.16 13.69 -9.55
CA VAL A 194 -18.30 13.87 -10.73
C VAL A 194 -19.06 13.57 -12.02
N HIS A 195 -19.80 12.46 -12.07
CA HIS A 195 -20.64 12.11 -13.23
C HIS A 195 -21.75 13.10 -13.49
N ALA A 196 -22.37 13.64 -12.43
CA ALA A 196 -23.42 14.65 -12.54
C ALA A 196 -22.86 16.05 -12.89
N GLY A 197 -21.54 16.25 -12.89
CA GLY A 197 -20.91 17.56 -13.10
C GLY A 197 -21.14 18.54 -11.94
N THR A 198 -21.49 18.05 -10.75
CA THR A 198 -21.81 18.87 -9.56
C THR A 198 -20.70 18.86 -8.51
N ALA A 199 -19.64 18.10 -8.71
CA ALA A 199 -18.59 17.91 -7.73
C ALA A 199 -17.95 19.24 -7.25
N GLU A 200 -17.58 20.13 -8.16
CA GLU A 200 -16.99 21.43 -7.82
C GLU A 200 -17.93 22.31 -6.99
N ALA A 201 -19.22 22.33 -7.35
CA ALA A 201 -20.23 23.09 -6.59
C ALA A 201 -20.40 22.55 -5.16
N GLN A 202 -20.12 21.27 -4.93
CA GLN A 202 -20.11 20.62 -3.63
C GLN A 202 -18.79 20.82 -2.87
N GLY A 203 -17.77 21.46 -3.48
CA GLY A 203 -16.48 21.73 -2.85
C GLY A 203 -15.38 20.70 -3.16
N TRP A 204 -15.66 19.70 -4.03
CA TRP A 204 -14.67 18.73 -4.41
C TRP A 204 -13.61 19.35 -5.35
N PRO A 205 -12.32 19.09 -5.13
CA PRO A 205 -11.26 19.49 -6.05
C PRO A 205 -11.46 18.90 -7.45
N ARG A 206 -11.11 19.69 -8.47
CA ARG A 206 -11.15 19.22 -9.88
C ARG A 206 -10.26 18.03 -10.13
N TRP A 207 -9.07 18.03 -9.54
CA TRP A 207 -8.11 16.97 -9.72
C TRP A 207 -8.51 15.75 -8.89
N LEU A 208 -8.98 14.68 -9.55
CA LEU A 208 -9.45 13.45 -8.91
C LEU A 208 -8.44 12.85 -7.93
N ASN A 209 -7.15 13.09 -8.15
CA ASN A 209 -6.10 12.55 -7.30
C ASN A 209 -6.20 13.07 -5.85
N VAL A 210 -6.63 14.33 -5.64
CA VAL A 210 -6.71 14.91 -4.28
C VAL A 210 -7.75 14.18 -3.42
N PRO A 211 -9.06 14.18 -3.75
CA PRO A 211 -10.03 13.48 -2.91
C PRO A 211 -9.78 11.97 -2.85
N SER A 212 -9.25 11.38 -3.94
CA SER A 212 -8.87 9.96 -3.94
C SER A 212 -7.79 9.67 -2.88
N LYS A 213 -6.75 10.49 -2.78
CA LYS A 213 -5.67 10.29 -1.80
C LYS A 213 -6.13 10.57 -0.36
N VAL A 214 -7.00 11.54 -0.15
CA VAL A 214 -7.62 11.76 1.17
C VAL A 214 -8.45 10.56 1.59
N ALA A 215 -9.29 10.03 0.71
CA ALA A 215 -10.10 8.85 0.99
C ALA A 215 -9.25 7.59 1.27
N GLN A 216 -8.12 7.41 0.57
CA GLN A 216 -7.19 6.31 0.86
C GLN A 216 -6.60 6.41 2.29
N VAL A 217 -6.18 7.61 2.70
CA VAL A 217 -5.65 7.81 4.06
C VAL A 217 -6.76 7.68 5.10
N ALA A 218 -7.96 8.21 4.84
CA ALA A 218 -9.12 8.03 5.72
C ALA A 218 -9.46 6.55 5.92
N ALA A 219 -9.45 5.74 4.86
CA ALA A 219 -9.69 4.30 4.93
C ALA A 219 -8.63 3.58 5.81
N VAL A 220 -7.35 3.95 5.67
CA VAL A 220 -6.27 3.44 6.54
C VAL A 220 -6.53 3.81 7.99
N ARG A 221 -6.89 5.08 8.28
CA ARG A 221 -7.17 5.56 9.63
C ARG A 221 -8.37 4.84 10.25
N ALA A 222 -9.43 4.59 9.46
CA ALA A 222 -10.62 3.86 9.90
C ALA A 222 -10.27 2.44 10.34
N VAL A 223 -9.59 1.66 9.48
CA VAL A 223 -9.17 0.29 9.79
C VAL A 223 -8.19 0.25 10.97
N ALA A 224 -7.25 1.20 11.02
CA ALA A 224 -6.30 1.30 12.11
C ALA A 224 -6.98 1.61 13.46
N ALA A 225 -8.03 2.44 13.48
CA ALA A 225 -8.76 2.75 14.70
C ALA A 225 -9.40 1.51 15.33
N GLU A 226 -10.01 0.65 14.51
CA GLU A 226 -10.64 -0.59 14.94
C GLU A 226 -9.64 -1.62 15.48
N ARG A 227 -8.45 -1.69 14.90
CA ARG A 227 -7.45 -2.73 15.16
C ARG A 227 -6.35 -2.33 16.14
N ARG A 228 -6.26 -1.05 16.48
CA ARG A 228 -5.11 -0.44 17.18
C ARG A 228 -4.60 -1.22 18.38
N ALA A 229 -5.50 -1.65 19.26
CA ALA A 229 -5.11 -2.30 20.51
C ALA A 229 -4.42 -3.65 20.28
N ALA A 230 -4.98 -4.48 19.40
CA ALA A 230 -4.42 -5.78 19.04
C ALA A 230 -3.12 -5.63 18.23
N ASP A 231 -3.15 -4.80 17.19
CA ASP A 231 -2.04 -4.63 16.28
C ASP A 231 -0.78 -4.07 16.95
N LEU A 232 -0.94 -3.09 17.87
CA LEU A 232 0.20 -2.56 18.61
C LEU A 232 0.77 -3.57 19.60
N CYS A 233 -0.07 -4.43 20.18
CA CYS A 233 0.38 -5.52 21.04
C CYS A 233 1.23 -6.53 20.28
N ASP A 234 0.86 -6.83 19.04
CA ASP A 234 1.51 -7.82 18.19
C ASP A 234 2.66 -7.22 17.35
N GLY A 235 2.90 -5.91 17.44
CA GLY A 235 3.89 -5.23 16.60
C GLY A 235 3.48 -5.08 15.14
N THR A 236 2.18 -5.19 14.82
CA THR A 236 1.60 -5.03 13.48
C THR A 236 1.48 -3.57 13.10
N LEU A 237 1.75 -3.22 11.84
CA LEU A 237 1.62 -1.87 11.30
C LEU A 237 0.56 -1.81 10.20
N VAL A 238 -0.41 -0.93 10.39
CA VAL A 238 -1.32 -0.45 9.33
C VAL A 238 -1.04 1.03 9.11
N ALA A 239 -0.61 1.43 7.92
CA ALA A 239 -0.24 2.82 7.62
C ALA A 239 -0.43 3.19 6.16
N ALA A 240 -0.58 4.49 5.87
CA ALA A 240 -0.43 5.05 4.54
C ALA A 240 0.99 5.61 4.36
N VAL A 241 1.52 5.57 3.13
CA VAL A 241 2.83 6.14 2.82
C VAL A 241 2.77 7.11 1.65
N CYS A 242 3.53 8.20 1.76
CA CYS A 242 3.80 9.09 0.65
C CYS A 242 5.24 8.84 0.15
N PRO A 243 5.41 8.28 -1.05
CA PRO A 243 6.74 8.00 -1.60
C PRO A 243 7.48 9.25 -2.11
N GLY A 244 6.83 10.42 -2.11
CA GLY A 244 7.32 11.63 -2.77
C GLY A 244 6.98 11.67 -4.26
N LEU A 245 7.56 12.62 -5.00
CA LEU A 245 7.48 12.63 -6.46
C LEU A 245 8.40 11.55 -7.03
N VAL A 246 7.81 10.61 -7.75
CA VAL A 246 8.53 9.49 -8.35
C VAL A 246 8.45 9.59 -9.86
N ASP A 247 9.57 9.49 -10.56
CA ASP A 247 9.64 9.51 -12.03
C ASP A 247 9.09 8.20 -12.60
N THR A 248 7.83 8.22 -12.98
CA THR A 248 7.11 7.06 -13.52
C THR A 248 6.24 7.46 -14.71
N PRO A 249 5.82 6.50 -15.56
CA PRO A 249 4.83 6.77 -16.60
C PRO A 249 3.50 7.35 -16.08
N THR A 250 3.18 7.15 -14.78
CA THR A 250 1.96 7.66 -14.16
C THR A 250 2.09 9.14 -13.76
N SER A 251 3.26 9.57 -13.30
CA SER A 251 3.49 10.96 -12.86
C SER A 251 3.88 11.89 -14.01
N ARG A 252 4.61 11.39 -15.00
CA ARG A 252 5.14 12.19 -16.13
C ARG A 252 4.10 13.06 -16.85
N PRO A 253 2.84 12.66 -17.07
CA PRO A 253 1.85 13.54 -17.71
C PRO A 253 1.42 14.74 -16.87
N TRP A 254 1.75 14.78 -15.58
CA TRP A 254 1.26 15.77 -14.62
C TRP A 254 2.29 16.80 -14.20
N PHE A 255 3.56 16.56 -14.44
CA PHE A 255 4.65 17.41 -13.98
C PHE A 255 5.63 17.66 -15.14
N ASP A 256 6.05 18.90 -15.30
CA ASP A 256 7.04 19.30 -16.31
C ASP A 256 8.47 19.21 -15.78
N ASP A 257 8.68 19.40 -14.48
CA ASP A 257 9.99 19.36 -13.82
C ASP A 257 10.16 18.10 -12.96
N PHE A 258 11.09 17.26 -13.34
CA PHE A 258 11.49 16.05 -12.63
C PHE A 258 12.88 16.16 -12.00
N SER A 259 13.47 17.36 -11.94
CA SER A 259 14.81 17.57 -11.35
C SER A 259 14.90 17.15 -9.87
N ARG A 260 13.77 17.14 -9.18
CA ARG A 260 13.62 16.73 -7.75
C ARG A 260 12.92 15.39 -7.58
N ALA A 261 12.53 14.74 -8.66
CA ALA A 261 11.88 13.44 -8.60
C ALA A 261 12.87 12.33 -8.26
N GLN A 262 12.40 11.39 -7.47
CA GLN A 262 13.14 10.18 -7.17
C GLN A 262 12.94 9.15 -8.28
N THR A 263 13.94 8.31 -8.49
CA THR A 263 13.75 7.06 -9.23
C THR A 263 12.81 6.13 -8.46
N PRO A 264 12.13 5.19 -9.12
CA PRO A 264 11.32 4.19 -8.43
C PRO A 264 12.07 3.41 -7.34
N SER A 265 13.35 3.10 -7.56
CA SER A 265 14.20 2.39 -6.58
C SER A 265 14.50 3.22 -5.34
N GLU A 266 14.82 4.50 -5.50
CA GLU A 266 15.05 5.42 -4.37
C GLU A 266 13.77 5.58 -3.54
N ALA A 267 12.63 5.80 -4.19
CA ALA A 267 11.35 5.93 -3.54
C ALA A 267 10.92 4.64 -2.82
N ALA A 268 11.19 3.47 -3.42
CA ALA A 268 10.94 2.18 -2.81
C ALA A 268 11.78 1.97 -1.56
N GLY A 269 13.03 2.45 -1.54
CA GLY A 269 13.94 2.33 -0.39
C GLY A 269 13.31 2.84 0.90
N ALA A 270 12.79 4.07 0.90
CA ALA A 270 12.16 4.68 2.07
C ALA A 270 10.89 3.94 2.54
N VAL A 271 10.10 3.40 1.60
CA VAL A 271 8.92 2.57 1.94
C VAL A 271 9.36 1.25 2.55
N LEU A 272 10.37 0.60 1.98
CA LEU A 272 10.88 -0.68 2.45
C LEU A 272 11.58 -0.58 3.80
N ASP A 273 12.20 0.55 4.12
CA ASP A 273 12.79 0.79 5.44
C ASP A 273 11.72 0.81 6.54
N LEU A 274 10.53 1.35 6.24
CA LEU A 274 9.38 1.27 7.15
C LEU A 274 8.81 -0.16 7.24
N VAL A 275 8.64 -0.82 6.08
CA VAL A 275 8.00 -2.13 5.96
C VAL A 275 8.84 -3.24 6.59
N LEU A 276 10.15 -3.20 6.43
CA LEU A 276 11.10 -4.23 6.89
C LEU A 276 11.76 -3.89 8.23
N SER A 277 11.34 -2.80 8.88
CA SER A 277 11.84 -2.46 10.22
C SER A 277 11.35 -3.45 11.26
N ASP A 278 12.27 -3.97 12.07
CA ASP A 278 11.93 -4.80 13.22
C ASP A 278 11.31 -3.99 14.38
N ALA A 279 11.56 -2.66 14.39
CA ALA A 279 11.02 -1.75 15.39
C ALA A 279 9.81 -1.01 14.84
N LEU A 280 8.65 -1.20 15.47
CA LEU A 280 7.46 -0.42 15.20
C LEU A 280 7.52 0.91 15.97
N ASP A 281 7.43 2.03 15.28
CA ASP A 281 7.12 3.32 15.90
C ASP A 281 5.58 3.46 16.01
N PRO A 282 5.00 3.41 17.22
CA PRO A 282 3.55 3.51 17.41
C PRO A 282 2.94 4.82 16.89
N ALA A 283 3.77 5.87 16.70
CA ALA A 283 3.33 7.14 16.14
C ALA A 283 2.97 7.05 14.65
N THR A 284 3.49 6.05 13.93
CA THR A 284 3.21 5.83 12.50
C THR A 284 1.94 5.01 12.26
N TYR A 285 1.40 4.38 13.30
CA TYR A 285 0.26 3.49 13.19
C TYR A 285 -1.03 4.25 12.87
N GLY A 286 -1.66 3.92 11.75
CA GLY A 286 -2.86 4.57 11.23
C GLY A 286 -2.60 5.92 10.54
N GLU A 287 -1.34 6.32 10.37
CA GLU A 287 -0.99 7.64 9.90
C GLU A 287 -0.42 7.63 8.46
N LEU A 288 -0.37 8.83 7.84
CA LEU A 288 0.33 9.06 6.58
C LEU A 288 1.81 9.35 6.87
N VAL A 289 2.69 8.45 6.44
CA VAL A 289 4.13 8.55 6.69
C VAL A 289 4.87 8.96 5.41
N ARG A 290 5.75 9.95 5.51
CA ARG A 290 6.65 10.37 4.43
C ARG A 290 8.09 10.39 4.94
N PHE A 291 8.96 9.59 4.37
CA PHE A 291 10.38 9.50 4.75
C PHE A 291 10.58 9.33 6.27
N GLY A 292 9.85 8.40 6.87
CA GLY A 292 9.89 8.12 8.32
C GLY A 292 9.23 9.16 9.22
N ARG A 293 8.54 10.18 8.67
CA ARG A 293 7.83 11.21 9.43
C ARG A 293 6.34 11.18 9.16
N VAL A 294 5.55 11.32 10.20
CA VAL A 294 4.10 11.46 10.09
C VAL A 294 3.75 12.83 9.51
N LEU A 295 2.91 12.83 8.48
CA LEU A 295 2.25 14.02 7.97
C LEU A 295 0.93 14.22 8.74
N PRO A 296 0.72 15.40 9.36
CA PRO A 296 -0.49 15.65 10.16
C PRO A 296 -1.77 15.51 9.33
N TRP A 297 -2.74 14.77 9.82
CA TRP A 297 -4.03 14.55 9.13
C TRP A 297 -4.77 15.84 8.78
N HIS A 298 -4.81 16.79 9.72
CA HIS A 298 -5.36 18.12 9.51
C HIS A 298 -4.36 19.12 8.91
N GLY A 299 -3.14 18.65 8.57
CA GLY A 299 -2.10 19.48 7.97
C GLY A 299 -2.33 19.70 6.47
N GLY A 300 -1.57 20.62 5.92
CA GLY A 300 -1.66 21.04 4.53
C GLY A 300 -2.41 22.34 4.36
N THR A 301 -2.20 22.99 3.23
CA THR A 301 -2.95 24.18 2.83
C THR A 301 -3.67 23.83 1.53
N PRO A 302 -4.98 24.13 1.41
CA PRO A 302 -5.68 23.92 0.16
C PRO A 302 -4.93 24.68 -0.94
N PRO A 303 -4.62 24.03 -2.07
CA PRO A 303 -3.99 24.72 -3.17
C PRO A 303 -4.94 25.80 -3.71
N ARG A 304 -4.41 26.99 -3.92
CA ARG A 304 -5.18 28.12 -4.47
C ARG A 304 -5.50 27.94 -5.95
N SER A 305 -4.72 27.09 -6.62
CA SER A 305 -4.92 26.72 -8.02
C SER A 305 -4.40 25.32 -8.32
N GLN A 306 -4.80 24.76 -9.45
CA GLN A 306 -4.29 23.49 -9.94
C GLN A 306 -2.77 23.58 -10.22
N ASP A 307 -2.28 24.75 -10.64
CA ASP A 307 -0.87 25.01 -10.90
C ASP A 307 -0.02 24.98 -9.62
N GLU A 308 -0.57 25.39 -8.48
CA GLU A 308 0.11 25.27 -7.18
C GLU A 308 0.22 23.81 -6.71
N LEU A 309 -0.75 22.95 -7.04
CA LEU A 309 -0.69 21.50 -6.75
C LEU A 309 0.43 20.80 -7.50
N LEU A 310 0.74 21.27 -8.69
CA LEU A 310 1.74 20.68 -9.59
C LEU A 310 3.16 21.13 -9.22
N ASN A 311 3.32 22.21 -8.44
CA ASN A 311 4.61 22.79 -8.06
C ASN A 311 5.10 22.40 -6.65
N HIS A 312 4.41 21.51 -5.93
CA HIS A 312 4.76 20.99 -4.61
C HIS A 312 5.01 19.47 -4.61
#